data_0238c5e66967bc728dd3a890bbd82a81
#
_entry.id   0238c5e66967bc728dd3a890bbd82a81
#
_cell.length_a   1.000
_cell.length_b   1.000
_cell.length_c   1.000
_cell.angle_alpha   90.00
_cell.angle_beta   90.00
_cell.angle_gamma   90.00
#
_symmetry.space_group_name_H-M   'P 1'
#
loop_
_entity.id
_entity.type
_entity.pdbx_description
1 polymer ?
#
loop_
_entity_poly.entity_id
_entity_poly.type
_entity_poly.pdbx_seq_one_letter_code
_entity_poly.pdbx_strand_id
1 'polypeptide(L)'
;MKNRQANDWWTITFGDPLSWIVLGVIGDMKWITPIGITWLSFFSKIVPAGLMITNDRALIIAAAILLQIGQVLDSMDGNLARYRNQTTLRGGFLDRILDGTGFIFVMAGVSWLTYQNGAEPYYLLLGPMTSAFYLVICYVYWTTAYQEQKYNGQTNKVNPGGNVKSIEHIPTWKYILIGQKKMFSIHQADFYFWVSLGLILEISEFIIWLLFIVLFIRVLNRIKSRYFYLKLLDKDHSK
;
A
#
# COMPACT_ATOMS: atom_id res chain seq x y z
N MET A 1 11.84 16.73 4.67
CA MET A 1 11.45 15.44 4.07
C MET A 1 11.44 14.26 5.06
N LYS A 2 11.77 14.43 6.33
CA LYS A 2 12.21 13.32 7.21
C LYS A 2 11.22 12.86 8.28
N ASN A 3 9.94 13.20 8.21
CA ASN A 3 9.01 12.99 9.34
C ASN A 3 8.02 11.81 9.17
N ARG A 4 8.29 10.83 8.30
CA ARG A 4 7.48 9.62 8.19
C ARG A 4 8.37 8.40 8.38
N GLN A 5 7.98 7.52 9.30
CA GLN A 5 8.49 6.16 9.38
C GLN A 5 7.57 5.27 8.54
N ALA A 6 8.02 4.89 7.34
CA ALA A 6 7.31 3.90 6.55
C ALA A 6 7.27 2.56 7.31
N ASN A 7 6.18 1.79 7.13
CA ASN A 7 5.97 0.52 7.82
C ASN A 7 6.33 -0.69 6.96
N ASP A 8 6.48 -0.49 5.66
CA ASP A 8 6.73 -1.51 4.65
C ASP A 8 8.19 -1.49 4.18
N TRP A 9 8.68 -2.67 3.83
CA TRP A 9 10.05 -2.87 3.38
C TRP A 9 10.35 -2.13 2.08
N TRP A 10 9.44 -2.25 1.09
CA TRP A 10 9.65 -1.68 -0.23
C TRP A 10 9.76 -0.14 -0.19
N THR A 11 8.85 0.52 0.54
CA THR A 11 8.89 2.00 0.67
C THR A 11 10.16 2.47 1.35
N ILE A 12 10.62 1.77 2.40
CA ILE A 12 11.86 2.13 3.10
C ILE A 12 13.07 1.94 2.22
N THR A 13 13.10 0.84 1.42
CA THR A 13 14.28 0.44 0.67
C THR A 13 14.39 1.17 -0.67
N PHE A 14 13.28 1.38 -1.36
CA PHE A 14 13.23 1.95 -2.71
C PHE A 14 12.36 3.20 -2.81
N GLY A 15 11.12 3.15 -2.32
CA GLY A 15 10.12 4.19 -2.52
C GLY A 15 10.56 5.56 -1.99
N ASP A 16 10.88 5.66 -0.71
CA ASP A 16 11.32 6.91 -0.09
C ASP A 16 12.66 7.41 -0.65
N PRO A 17 13.73 6.59 -0.76
CA PRO A 17 14.98 7.06 -1.34
C PRO A 17 14.85 7.57 -2.77
N LEU A 18 14.15 6.85 -3.65
CA LEU A 18 13.90 7.28 -5.02
C LEU A 18 13.04 8.54 -5.07
N SER A 19 11.98 8.61 -4.25
CA SER A 19 11.14 9.79 -4.17
C SER A 19 11.93 11.02 -3.73
N TRP A 20 12.87 10.89 -2.80
CA TRP A 20 13.71 12.02 -2.34
C TRP A 20 14.67 12.52 -3.43
N ILE A 21 15.23 11.61 -4.24
CA ILE A 21 16.10 11.96 -5.37
C ILE A 21 15.28 12.76 -6.40
N VAL A 22 14.12 12.24 -6.81
CA VAL A 22 13.27 12.89 -7.80
C VAL A 22 12.75 14.22 -7.27
N LEU A 23 12.28 14.30 -6.03
CA LEU A 23 11.80 15.53 -5.42
C LEU A 23 12.92 16.56 -5.21
N GLY A 24 14.18 16.15 -5.10
CA GLY A 24 15.32 17.05 -5.11
C GLY A 24 15.42 17.89 -6.40
N VAL A 25 14.90 17.36 -7.51
CA VAL A 25 14.89 18.04 -8.82
C VAL A 25 13.58 18.79 -9.07
N ILE A 26 12.43 18.15 -8.79
CA ILE A 26 11.10 18.68 -9.16
C ILE A 26 10.34 19.30 -7.99
N GLY A 27 10.86 19.18 -6.77
CA GLY A 27 10.15 19.56 -5.55
C GLY A 27 9.70 21.03 -5.49
N ASP A 28 10.37 21.94 -6.17
CA ASP A 28 10.05 23.37 -6.22
C ASP A 28 9.20 23.78 -7.42
N MET A 29 8.91 22.86 -8.37
CA MET A 29 8.12 23.12 -9.56
C MET A 29 6.63 23.26 -9.20
N LYS A 30 6.10 24.50 -9.17
CA LYS A 30 4.74 24.83 -8.70
C LYS A 30 3.61 24.13 -9.47
N TRP A 31 3.81 23.77 -10.75
CA TRP A 31 2.82 23.06 -11.57
C TRP A 31 2.64 21.58 -11.19
N ILE A 32 3.62 20.98 -10.51
CA ILE A 32 3.52 19.63 -9.96
C ILE A 32 2.82 19.71 -8.61
N THR A 33 1.64 19.13 -8.49
CA THR A 33 0.87 19.13 -7.24
C THR A 33 0.85 17.74 -6.60
N PRO A 34 0.80 17.63 -5.25
CA PRO A 34 0.67 16.33 -4.59
C PRO A 34 -0.51 15.51 -5.12
N ILE A 35 -1.69 16.12 -5.25
CA ILE A 35 -2.90 15.45 -5.79
C ILE A 35 -2.70 14.98 -7.24
N GLY A 36 -1.98 15.75 -8.06
CA GLY A 36 -1.64 15.33 -9.44
C GLY A 36 -0.76 14.08 -9.46
N ILE A 37 0.20 13.98 -8.53
CA ILE A 37 1.03 12.78 -8.37
C ILE A 37 0.19 11.60 -7.88
N THR A 38 -0.74 11.79 -6.93
CA THR A 38 -1.65 10.74 -6.47
C THR A 38 -2.45 10.14 -7.65
N TRP A 39 -3.00 10.98 -8.53
CA TRP A 39 -3.69 10.51 -9.73
C TRP A 39 -2.75 9.77 -10.69
N LEU A 40 -1.54 10.26 -10.89
CA LEU A 40 -0.55 9.60 -11.75
C LEU A 40 -0.15 8.24 -11.19
N SER A 41 0.04 8.13 -9.86
CA SER A 41 0.24 6.85 -9.15
C SER A 41 -0.91 5.89 -9.41
N PHE A 42 -2.15 6.37 -9.30
CA PHE A 42 -3.34 5.56 -9.54
C PHE A 42 -3.40 5.00 -10.97
N PHE A 43 -3.20 5.85 -11.98
CA PHE A 43 -3.17 5.41 -13.38
C PHE A 43 -2.02 4.42 -13.63
N SER A 44 -0.89 4.59 -12.95
CA SER A 44 0.22 3.63 -12.99
C SER A 44 -0.12 2.27 -12.35
N LYS A 45 -1.27 2.13 -11.70
CA LYS A 45 -1.82 0.85 -11.19
C LYS A 45 -2.93 0.30 -12.10
N ILE A 46 -3.76 1.16 -12.70
CA ILE A 46 -4.87 0.77 -13.58
C ILE A 46 -4.39 0.31 -14.96
N VAL A 47 -3.48 1.06 -15.58
CA VAL A 47 -2.94 0.74 -16.91
C VAL A 47 -2.29 -0.65 -16.94
N PRO A 48 -1.46 -1.05 -15.96
CA PRO A 48 -0.94 -2.42 -15.85
C PRO A 48 -2.01 -3.50 -15.87
N ALA A 49 -3.14 -3.29 -15.18
CA ALA A 49 -4.24 -4.25 -15.19
C ALA A 49 -4.80 -4.47 -16.60
N GLY A 50 -4.92 -3.41 -17.40
CA GLY A 50 -5.29 -3.49 -18.81
C GLY A 50 -4.24 -4.20 -19.68
N LEU A 51 -2.95 -3.91 -19.45
CA LEU A 51 -1.85 -4.55 -20.19
C LEU A 51 -1.79 -6.07 -19.95
N MET A 52 -2.10 -6.53 -18.75
CA MET A 52 -2.14 -7.96 -18.41
C MET A 52 -3.22 -8.74 -19.20
N ILE A 53 -4.30 -8.05 -19.65
CA ILE A 53 -5.37 -8.68 -20.42
C ILE A 53 -4.89 -9.13 -21.81
N THR A 54 -3.87 -8.49 -22.36
CA THR A 54 -3.35 -8.78 -23.70
C THR A 54 -2.61 -10.11 -23.79
N ASN A 55 -2.15 -10.64 -22.68
CA ASN A 55 -1.27 -11.83 -22.59
C ASN A 55 0.03 -11.72 -23.43
N ASP A 56 0.44 -10.51 -23.78
CA ASP A 56 1.70 -10.23 -24.47
C ASP A 56 2.83 -10.08 -23.46
N ARG A 57 3.91 -10.84 -23.65
CA ARG A 57 5.05 -10.87 -22.72
C ARG A 57 5.71 -9.51 -22.51
N ALA A 58 5.89 -8.74 -23.57
CA ALA A 58 6.52 -7.42 -23.48
C ALA A 58 5.63 -6.44 -22.71
N LEU A 59 4.31 -6.50 -22.94
CA LEU A 59 3.34 -5.68 -22.23
C LEU A 59 3.19 -6.08 -20.75
N ILE A 60 3.32 -7.37 -20.42
CA ILE A 60 3.34 -7.86 -19.04
C ILE A 60 4.57 -7.34 -18.29
N ILE A 61 5.75 -7.36 -18.92
CA ILE A 61 6.97 -6.79 -18.33
C ILE A 61 6.82 -5.27 -18.15
N ALA A 62 6.26 -4.57 -19.15
CA ALA A 62 5.96 -3.15 -19.04
C ALA A 62 4.97 -2.87 -17.89
N ALA A 63 3.96 -3.71 -17.70
CA ALA A 63 3.03 -3.63 -16.58
C ALA A 63 3.75 -3.77 -15.23
N ALA A 64 4.65 -4.74 -15.11
CA ALA A 64 5.43 -4.94 -13.88
C ALA A 64 6.31 -3.72 -13.54
N ILE A 65 6.96 -3.12 -14.53
CA ILE A 65 7.77 -1.91 -14.36
C ILE A 65 6.88 -0.72 -13.97
N LEU A 66 5.75 -0.55 -14.64
CA LEU A 66 4.82 0.55 -14.39
C LEU A 66 4.22 0.49 -12.98
N LEU A 67 3.95 -0.71 -12.45
CA LEU A 67 3.55 -0.90 -11.06
C LEU A 67 4.60 -0.38 -10.09
N GLN A 68 5.90 -0.63 -10.33
CA GLN A 68 6.97 -0.13 -9.47
C GLN A 68 7.11 1.39 -9.56
N ILE A 69 6.99 1.97 -10.75
CA ILE A 69 6.92 3.43 -10.93
C ILE A 69 5.75 4.01 -10.14
N GLY A 70 4.57 3.38 -10.21
CA GLY A 70 3.39 3.78 -9.46
C GLY A 70 3.64 3.81 -7.95
N GLN A 71 4.39 2.86 -7.40
CA GLN A 71 4.75 2.85 -5.98
C GLN A 71 5.72 3.96 -5.59
N VAL A 72 6.65 4.33 -6.47
CA VAL A 72 7.53 5.49 -6.25
C VAL A 72 6.71 6.78 -6.24
N LEU A 73 5.78 6.95 -7.19
CA LEU A 73 4.87 8.09 -7.25
C LEU A 73 4.00 8.20 -6.01
N ASP A 74 3.49 7.09 -5.50
CA ASP A 74 2.75 6.99 -4.24
C ASP A 74 3.54 7.52 -3.03
N SER A 75 4.81 7.15 -2.95
CA SER A 75 5.71 7.69 -1.92
C SER A 75 5.99 9.18 -2.13
N MET A 76 6.03 9.65 -3.40
CA MET A 76 6.33 11.03 -3.74
C MET A 76 5.23 12.02 -3.36
N ASP A 77 3.96 11.69 -3.53
CA ASP A 77 2.84 12.62 -3.28
C ASP A 77 2.80 13.06 -1.82
N GLY A 78 2.89 12.10 -0.88
CA GLY A 78 2.97 12.37 0.54
C GLY A 78 4.27 13.08 0.95
N ASN A 79 5.41 12.74 0.32
CA ASN A 79 6.69 13.41 0.59
C ASN A 79 6.64 14.86 0.08
N LEU A 80 6.08 15.13 -1.11
CA LEU A 80 5.92 16.48 -1.65
C LEU A 80 4.94 17.32 -0.82
N ALA A 81 3.79 16.73 -0.41
CA ALA A 81 2.82 17.41 0.43
C ALA A 81 3.43 17.88 1.77
N ARG A 82 4.25 17.03 2.40
CA ARG A 82 4.99 17.38 3.63
C ARG A 82 6.09 18.41 3.38
N TYR A 83 6.84 18.27 2.32
CA TYR A 83 7.90 19.21 1.96
C TYR A 83 7.37 20.64 1.78
N ARG A 84 6.21 20.77 1.14
CA ARG A 84 5.57 22.07 0.87
C ARG A 84 4.60 22.53 1.98
N ASN A 85 4.44 21.78 3.06
CA ASN A 85 3.41 22.03 4.08
C ASN A 85 1.99 22.12 3.50
N GLN A 86 1.68 21.28 2.49
CA GLN A 86 0.41 21.24 1.77
C GLN A 86 -0.39 19.96 2.06
N THR A 87 -0.22 19.37 3.24
CA THR A 87 -1.02 18.21 3.65
C THR A 87 -2.48 18.59 3.85
N THR A 88 -3.41 17.83 3.23
CA THR A 88 -4.85 18.10 3.32
C THR A 88 -5.63 16.84 3.64
N LEU A 89 -6.79 16.99 4.31
CA LEU A 89 -7.70 15.86 4.59
C LEU A 89 -8.19 15.19 3.31
N ARG A 90 -8.53 16.00 2.29
CA ARG A 90 -8.97 15.49 0.98
C ARG A 90 -7.89 14.69 0.26
N GLY A 91 -6.62 15.14 0.35
CA GLY A 91 -5.49 14.41 -0.23
C GLY A 91 -5.30 13.03 0.41
N GLY A 92 -5.28 12.99 1.74
CA GLY A 92 -5.19 11.72 2.46
C GLY A 92 -6.42 10.80 2.30
N PHE A 93 -7.62 11.34 2.03
CA PHE A 93 -8.79 10.56 1.67
C PHE A 93 -8.63 9.94 0.27
N LEU A 94 -8.28 10.77 -0.71
CA LEU A 94 -8.11 10.37 -2.11
C LEU A 94 -7.06 9.27 -2.24
N ASP A 95 -5.89 9.47 -1.65
CA ASP A 95 -4.78 8.53 -1.58
C ASP A 95 -5.25 7.12 -1.19
N ARG A 96 -5.96 7.00 -0.06
CA ARG A 96 -6.44 5.70 0.44
C ARG A 96 -7.48 5.04 -0.43
N ILE A 97 -8.41 5.81 -1.00
CA ILE A 97 -9.46 5.26 -1.87
C ILE A 97 -8.84 4.77 -3.17
N LEU A 98 -7.95 5.55 -3.77
CA LEU A 98 -7.29 5.20 -5.03
C LEU A 98 -6.33 4.01 -4.85
N ASP A 99 -5.67 3.90 -3.71
CA ASP A 99 -4.83 2.73 -3.36
C ASP A 99 -5.64 1.44 -3.30
N GLY A 100 -6.75 1.45 -2.56
CA GLY A 100 -7.64 0.29 -2.46
C GLY A 100 -8.22 -0.09 -3.81
N THR A 101 -8.67 0.89 -4.58
CA THR A 101 -9.23 0.70 -5.93
C THR A 101 -8.15 0.15 -6.88
N GLY A 102 -6.96 0.74 -6.89
CA GLY A 102 -5.84 0.28 -7.71
C GLY A 102 -5.47 -1.18 -7.43
N PHE A 103 -5.48 -1.59 -6.16
CA PHE A 103 -5.19 -2.97 -5.79
C PHE A 103 -6.23 -3.96 -6.32
N ILE A 104 -7.54 -3.59 -6.31
CA ILE A 104 -8.59 -4.42 -6.91
C ILE A 104 -8.31 -4.65 -8.40
N PHE A 105 -8.03 -3.60 -9.15
CA PHE A 105 -7.77 -3.72 -10.59
C PHE A 105 -6.53 -4.56 -10.89
N VAL A 106 -5.45 -4.36 -10.16
CA VAL A 106 -4.22 -5.14 -10.35
C VAL A 106 -4.47 -6.62 -10.06
N MET A 107 -5.14 -6.97 -8.96
CA MET A 107 -5.42 -8.37 -8.62
C MET A 107 -6.40 -9.00 -9.61
N ALA A 108 -7.37 -8.25 -10.14
CA ALA A 108 -8.23 -8.71 -11.21
C ALA A 108 -7.44 -9.00 -12.50
N GLY A 109 -6.52 -8.09 -12.88
CA GLY A 109 -5.65 -8.28 -14.05
C GLY A 109 -4.73 -9.49 -13.93
N VAL A 110 -4.10 -9.67 -12.75
CA VAL A 110 -3.26 -10.86 -12.48
C VAL A 110 -4.07 -12.15 -12.54
N SER A 111 -5.28 -12.16 -11.96
CA SER A 111 -6.18 -13.33 -12.00
C SER A 111 -6.60 -13.69 -13.41
N TRP A 112 -6.91 -12.67 -14.21
CA TRP A 112 -7.27 -12.86 -15.62
C TRP A 112 -6.09 -13.43 -16.41
N LEU A 113 -4.91 -12.83 -16.27
CA LEU A 113 -3.69 -13.34 -16.92
C LEU A 113 -3.40 -14.79 -16.53
N THR A 114 -3.52 -15.11 -15.25
CA THR A 114 -3.29 -16.48 -14.75
C THR A 114 -4.26 -17.48 -15.38
N TYR A 115 -5.53 -17.10 -15.47
CA TYR A 115 -6.55 -17.91 -16.15
C TYR A 115 -6.26 -18.08 -17.66
N GLN A 116 -5.87 -17.01 -18.36
CA GLN A 116 -5.48 -17.08 -19.78
C GLN A 116 -4.29 -18.01 -20.03
N ASN A 117 -3.38 -18.15 -19.07
CA ASN A 117 -2.24 -19.05 -19.14
C ASN A 117 -2.59 -20.52 -18.82
N GLY A 118 -3.87 -20.86 -18.73
CA GLY A 118 -4.35 -22.23 -18.57
C GLY A 118 -4.58 -22.67 -17.13
N ALA A 119 -4.51 -21.75 -16.16
CA ALA A 119 -4.84 -22.06 -14.77
C ALA A 119 -6.35 -22.28 -14.59
N GLU A 120 -6.72 -22.97 -13.53
CA GLU A 120 -8.11 -23.32 -13.20
C GLU A 120 -9.01 -22.08 -13.01
N PRO A 121 -10.30 -22.11 -13.39
CA PRO A 121 -11.22 -20.97 -13.32
C PRO A 121 -11.37 -20.34 -11.93
N TYR A 122 -11.09 -21.06 -10.84
CA TYR A 122 -11.19 -20.50 -9.49
C TYR A 122 -10.20 -19.37 -9.23
N TYR A 123 -9.12 -19.26 -10.03
CA TYR A 123 -8.19 -18.11 -9.93
C TYR A 123 -8.89 -16.78 -10.22
N LEU A 124 -9.93 -16.77 -11.06
CA LEU A 124 -10.75 -15.57 -11.31
C LEU A 124 -11.45 -15.03 -10.04
N LEU A 125 -11.66 -15.88 -9.04
CA LEU A 125 -12.23 -15.51 -7.74
C LEU A 125 -11.15 -15.20 -6.72
N LEU A 126 -10.02 -15.92 -6.72
CA LEU A 126 -8.95 -15.76 -5.70
C LEU A 126 -8.37 -14.35 -5.67
N GLY A 127 -8.11 -13.73 -6.83
CA GLY A 127 -7.56 -12.38 -6.86
C GLY A 127 -8.52 -11.32 -6.30
N PRO A 128 -9.78 -11.24 -6.76
CA PRO A 128 -10.79 -10.38 -6.14
C PRO A 128 -10.99 -10.65 -4.65
N MET A 129 -11.01 -11.91 -4.20
CA MET A 129 -11.08 -12.24 -2.76
C MET A 129 -9.86 -11.72 -1.99
N THR A 130 -8.67 -11.83 -2.57
CA THR A 130 -7.43 -11.28 -1.99
C THR A 130 -7.55 -9.76 -1.80
N SER A 131 -8.12 -9.06 -2.78
CA SER A 131 -8.40 -7.63 -2.68
C SER A 131 -9.43 -7.32 -1.60
N ALA A 132 -10.48 -8.14 -1.49
CA ALA A 132 -11.49 -7.99 -0.44
C ALA A 132 -10.87 -8.13 0.96
N PHE A 133 -9.97 -9.05 1.19
CA PHE A 133 -9.26 -9.16 2.48
C PHE A 133 -8.47 -7.89 2.80
N TYR A 134 -7.78 -7.31 1.82
CA TYR A 134 -7.10 -6.03 2.03
C TYR A 134 -8.07 -4.91 2.43
N LEU A 135 -9.21 -4.79 1.72
CA LEU A 135 -10.23 -3.80 2.06
C LEU A 135 -10.84 -4.03 3.44
N VAL A 136 -11.06 -5.29 3.84
CA VAL A 136 -11.53 -5.63 5.21
C VAL A 136 -10.49 -5.19 6.26
N ILE A 137 -9.19 -5.36 6.03
CA ILE A 137 -8.14 -4.87 6.92
C ILE A 137 -8.23 -3.34 7.08
N CYS A 138 -8.43 -2.61 5.98
CA CYS A 138 -8.62 -1.16 6.00
C CYS A 138 -9.91 -0.78 6.74
N TYR A 139 -11.01 -1.49 6.47
CA TYR A 139 -12.30 -1.25 7.13
C TYR A 139 -12.24 -1.47 8.65
N VAL A 140 -11.66 -2.58 9.10
CA VAL A 140 -11.45 -2.87 10.53
C VAL A 140 -10.64 -1.75 11.19
N TYR A 141 -9.61 -1.27 10.51
CA TYR A 141 -8.80 -0.16 10.99
C TYR A 141 -9.64 1.11 11.19
N TRP A 142 -10.39 1.54 10.18
CA TRP A 142 -11.18 2.77 10.23
C TRP A 142 -12.36 2.66 11.20
N THR A 143 -13.02 1.51 11.26
CA THR A 143 -14.10 1.26 12.22
C THR A 143 -13.58 1.35 13.65
N THR A 144 -12.40 0.77 13.93
CA THR A 144 -11.79 0.90 15.26
C THR A 144 -11.46 2.36 15.60
N ALA A 145 -10.90 3.12 14.63
CA ALA A 145 -10.60 4.53 14.83
C ALA A 145 -11.86 5.36 15.14
N TYR A 146 -12.93 5.09 14.38
CA TYR A 146 -14.23 5.75 14.60
C TYR A 146 -14.80 5.46 15.99
N GLN A 147 -14.77 4.19 16.42
CA GLN A 147 -15.26 3.82 17.75
C GLN A 147 -14.42 4.46 18.85
N GLU A 148 -13.09 4.45 18.72
CA GLU A 148 -12.21 5.10 19.69
C GLU A 148 -12.49 6.61 19.79
N GLN A 149 -12.65 7.30 18.66
CA GLN A 149 -12.98 8.72 18.64
C GLN A 149 -14.34 9.01 19.27
N LYS A 150 -15.34 8.17 18.99
CA LYS A 150 -16.69 8.32 19.54
C LYS A 150 -16.72 8.20 21.07
N TYR A 151 -15.92 7.28 21.64
CA TYR A 151 -15.94 7.01 23.07
C TYR A 151 -14.94 7.87 23.88
N ASN A 152 -13.78 8.19 23.34
CA ASN A 152 -12.70 8.87 24.05
C ASN A 152 -12.50 10.34 23.63
N GLY A 153 -13.21 10.82 22.60
CA GLY A 153 -12.96 12.15 22.00
C GLY A 153 -11.60 12.27 21.29
N GLN A 154 -10.74 11.26 21.36
CA GLN A 154 -9.40 11.25 20.77
C GLN A 154 -9.06 9.88 20.18
N THR A 155 -8.40 9.85 19.02
CA THR A 155 -7.87 8.64 18.40
C THR A 155 -6.39 8.42 18.82
N ASN A 156 -6.16 7.92 20.03
CA ASN A 156 -4.80 7.84 20.58
C ASN A 156 -3.94 6.69 20.02
N LYS A 157 -4.55 5.62 19.51
CA LYS A 157 -3.79 4.40 19.12
C LYS A 157 -4.00 3.94 17.67
N VAL A 158 -4.85 4.62 16.92
CA VAL A 158 -5.17 4.27 15.53
C VAL A 158 -4.45 5.18 14.54
N ASN A 159 -3.38 5.83 14.96
CA ASN A 159 -2.54 6.56 14.03
C ASN A 159 -1.85 5.55 13.09
N PRO A 160 -2.12 5.58 11.78
CA PRO A 160 -1.49 4.66 10.81
C PRO A 160 0.03 4.76 10.81
N GLY A 161 0.56 5.91 11.21
CA GLY A 161 1.98 6.18 11.27
C GLY A 161 2.68 5.74 12.56
N GLY A 162 1.96 5.17 13.55
CA GLY A 162 2.52 4.97 14.90
C GLY A 162 2.96 6.32 15.52
N ASN A 163 3.50 6.30 16.74
CA ASN A 163 4.22 7.45 17.27
C ASN A 163 5.43 7.70 16.35
N VAL A 164 5.34 8.69 15.48
CA VAL A 164 6.44 9.15 14.64
C VAL A 164 7.50 9.69 15.57
N LYS A 165 8.40 8.83 16.04
CA LYS A 165 9.68 9.30 16.56
C LYS A 165 10.35 10.00 15.39
N SER A 166 10.58 11.30 15.54
CA SER A 166 11.26 12.12 14.53
C SER A 166 12.56 11.44 14.13
N ILE A 167 12.66 11.04 12.84
CA ILE A 167 13.86 10.40 12.27
C ILE A 167 14.86 11.50 11.84
N GLU A 168 14.82 12.66 12.48
CA GLU A 168 15.52 13.87 12.01
C GLU A 168 17.02 13.69 11.77
N HIS A 169 17.64 12.62 12.25
CA HIS A 169 19.10 12.44 12.17
C HIS A 169 19.59 11.05 11.73
N ILE A 170 18.72 10.20 11.14
CA ILE A 170 19.18 8.89 10.67
C ILE A 170 19.70 9.04 9.23
N PRO A 171 20.98 8.69 8.93
CA PRO A 171 21.49 8.66 7.56
C PRO A 171 20.71 7.66 6.71
N THR A 172 20.53 7.95 5.42
CA THR A 172 19.69 7.15 4.48
C THR A 172 20.06 5.66 4.48
N TRP A 173 21.35 5.33 4.54
CA TRP A 173 21.80 3.94 4.59
C TRP A 173 21.35 3.19 5.84
N LYS A 174 21.35 3.85 7.03
CA LYS A 174 20.82 3.26 8.26
C LYS A 174 19.30 3.07 8.18
N TYR A 175 18.59 4.00 7.54
CA TYR A 175 17.15 3.90 7.30
C TYR A 175 16.84 2.66 6.46
N ILE A 176 17.57 2.45 5.36
CA ILE A 176 17.45 1.26 4.49
C ILE A 176 17.74 -0.02 5.27
N LEU A 177 18.81 -0.07 6.09
CA LEU A 177 19.14 -1.24 6.90
C LEU A 177 18.04 -1.61 7.91
N ILE A 178 17.40 -0.62 8.54
CA ILE A 178 16.25 -0.85 9.42
C ILE A 178 15.09 -1.45 8.62
N GLY A 179 14.90 -1.01 7.37
CA GLY A 179 13.88 -1.54 6.46
C GLY A 179 14.03 -3.04 6.21
N GLN A 180 15.28 -3.55 6.06
CA GLN A 180 15.50 -4.97 5.75
C GLN A 180 14.87 -5.92 6.78
N LYS A 181 14.80 -5.54 8.04
CA LYS A 181 14.11 -6.33 9.09
C LYS A 181 12.60 -6.49 8.84
N LYS A 182 12.02 -5.66 7.96
CA LYS A 182 10.59 -5.68 7.62
C LYS A 182 10.28 -6.44 6.32
N MET A 183 11.27 -7.01 5.64
CA MET A 183 11.12 -7.67 4.33
C MET A 183 9.98 -8.71 4.29
N PHE A 184 9.78 -9.45 5.36
CA PHE A 184 8.73 -10.47 5.46
C PHE A 184 7.44 -9.97 6.12
N SER A 185 7.36 -8.68 6.44
CA SER A 185 6.14 -8.14 7.08
C SER A 185 5.01 -7.85 6.11
N ILE A 186 5.24 -7.99 4.82
CA ILE A 186 4.35 -7.82 3.67
C ILE A 186 3.22 -6.82 3.94
N HIS A 187 3.46 -5.54 3.63
CA HIS A 187 2.48 -4.47 3.69
C HIS A 187 2.06 -4.07 2.27
N GLN A 188 1.26 -3.02 2.12
CA GLN A 188 0.65 -2.63 0.85
C GLN A 188 1.64 -2.45 -0.31
N ALA A 189 2.73 -1.70 -0.12
CA ALA A 189 3.72 -1.50 -1.17
C ALA A 189 4.49 -2.79 -1.51
N ASP A 190 4.66 -3.67 -0.51
CA ASP A 190 5.31 -4.96 -0.71
C ASP A 190 4.46 -5.88 -1.63
N PHE A 191 3.11 -5.76 -1.60
CA PHE A 191 2.24 -6.55 -2.50
C PHE A 191 2.53 -6.25 -3.97
N TYR A 192 2.66 -4.98 -4.34
CA TYR A 192 2.95 -4.61 -5.72
C TYR A 192 4.34 -5.08 -6.16
N PHE A 193 5.31 -5.12 -5.24
CA PHE A 193 6.61 -5.72 -5.51
C PHE A 193 6.49 -7.21 -5.83
N TRP A 194 5.78 -7.98 -4.99
CA TRP A 194 5.59 -9.41 -5.20
C TRP A 194 4.79 -9.71 -6.47
N VAL A 195 3.77 -8.91 -6.76
CA VAL A 195 3.02 -9.01 -8.02
C VAL A 195 3.95 -8.77 -9.22
N SER A 196 4.73 -7.68 -9.22
CA SER A 196 5.66 -7.40 -10.32
C SER A 196 6.69 -8.52 -10.51
N LEU A 197 7.23 -9.05 -9.42
CA LEU A 197 8.15 -10.17 -9.45
C LEU A 197 7.49 -11.42 -10.05
N GLY A 198 6.25 -11.71 -9.64
CA GLY A 198 5.47 -12.82 -10.16
C GLY A 198 5.17 -12.72 -11.66
N LEU A 199 4.90 -11.50 -12.14
CA LEU A 199 4.70 -11.22 -13.56
C LEU A 199 5.99 -11.43 -14.38
N ILE A 200 7.13 -10.97 -13.85
CA ILE A 200 8.43 -11.12 -14.51
C ILE A 200 8.87 -12.59 -14.54
N LEU A 201 8.64 -13.34 -13.47
CA LEU A 201 9.06 -14.73 -13.34
C LEU A 201 8.02 -15.75 -13.85
N GLU A 202 6.85 -15.28 -14.32
CA GLU A 202 5.73 -16.13 -14.79
C GLU A 202 5.18 -17.08 -13.71
N ILE A 203 5.23 -16.69 -12.46
CA ILE A 203 4.75 -17.45 -11.30
C ILE A 203 3.50 -16.82 -10.68
N SER A 204 2.60 -16.26 -11.50
CA SER A 204 1.41 -15.55 -11.06
C SER A 204 0.48 -16.39 -10.17
N GLU A 205 0.34 -17.69 -10.43
CA GLU A 205 -0.42 -18.62 -9.59
C GLU A 205 0.11 -18.65 -8.15
N PHE A 206 1.42 -18.83 -8.00
CA PHE A 206 2.07 -18.83 -6.68
C PHE A 206 1.88 -17.52 -5.96
N ILE A 207 1.98 -16.39 -6.66
CA ILE A 207 1.81 -15.06 -6.06
C ILE A 207 0.38 -14.83 -5.59
N ILE A 208 -0.64 -15.25 -6.36
CA ILE A 208 -2.04 -15.14 -5.94
C ILE A 208 -2.27 -15.94 -4.65
N TRP A 209 -1.79 -17.18 -4.57
CA TRP A 209 -1.92 -18.00 -3.37
C TRP A 209 -1.15 -17.42 -2.19
N LEU A 210 0.08 -16.96 -2.40
CA LEU A 210 0.89 -16.33 -1.37
C LEU A 210 0.15 -15.12 -0.75
N LEU A 211 -0.32 -14.20 -1.59
CA LEU A 211 -1.03 -13.00 -1.14
C LEU A 211 -2.37 -13.34 -0.49
N PHE A 212 -3.11 -14.30 -1.04
CA PHE A 212 -4.38 -14.76 -0.48
C PHE A 212 -4.20 -15.28 0.95
N ILE A 213 -3.25 -16.20 1.16
CA ILE A 213 -2.99 -16.80 2.48
C ILE A 213 -2.50 -15.73 3.47
N VAL A 214 -1.54 -14.89 3.05
CA VAL A 214 -0.99 -13.83 3.90
C VAL A 214 -2.08 -12.84 4.33
N LEU A 215 -2.90 -12.37 3.39
CA LEU A 215 -3.95 -11.39 3.70
C LEU A 215 -5.09 -12.03 4.50
N PHE A 216 -5.45 -13.27 4.24
CA PHE A 216 -6.44 -14.00 5.06
C PHE A 216 -5.99 -14.10 6.53
N ILE A 217 -4.76 -14.55 6.79
CA ILE A 217 -4.21 -14.61 8.14
C ILE A 217 -4.17 -13.22 8.80
N ARG A 218 -3.82 -12.19 8.02
CA ARG A 218 -3.78 -10.81 8.54
C ARG A 218 -5.17 -10.27 8.89
N VAL A 219 -6.21 -10.57 8.12
CA VAL A 219 -7.60 -10.23 8.45
C VAL A 219 -7.96 -10.80 9.81
N LEU A 220 -7.77 -12.12 9.99
CA LEU A 220 -8.09 -12.81 11.26
C LEU A 220 -7.35 -12.19 12.45
N ASN A 221 -6.05 -11.99 12.30
CA ASN A 221 -5.23 -11.39 13.35
C ASN A 221 -5.64 -9.93 13.64
N ARG A 222 -6.00 -9.16 12.60
CA ARG A 222 -6.43 -7.77 12.76
C ARG A 222 -7.76 -7.69 13.49
N ILE A 223 -8.76 -8.50 13.10
CA ILE A 223 -10.06 -8.56 13.76
C ILE A 223 -9.88 -8.94 15.24
N LYS A 224 -9.14 -10.03 15.50
CA LYS A 224 -8.85 -10.48 16.87
C LYS A 224 -8.21 -9.39 17.72
N SER A 225 -7.13 -8.79 17.22
CA SER A 225 -6.37 -7.76 17.94
C SER A 225 -7.24 -6.53 18.27
N ARG A 226 -8.07 -6.08 17.30
CA ARG A 226 -8.92 -4.91 17.48
C ARG A 226 -10.12 -5.19 18.36
N TYR A 227 -10.71 -6.37 18.28
CA TYR A 227 -11.76 -6.81 19.19
C TYR A 227 -11.29 -6.79 20.65
N PHE A 228 -10.12 -7.39 20.94
CA PHE A 228 -9.58 -7.37 22.31
C PHE A 228 -9.20 -5.96 22.78
N TYR A 229 -8.69 -5.12 21.89
CA TYR A 229 -8.41 -3.72 22.22
C TYR A 229 -9.67 -2.96 22.62
N LEU A 230 -10.76 -3.05 21.85
CA LEU A 230 -12.03 -2.41 22.17
C LEU A 230 -12.64 -2.96 23.46
N LYS A 231 -12.56 -4.28 23.70
CA LYS A 231 -12.99 -4.90 24.95
C LYS A 231 -12.27 -4.36 26.18
N LEU A 232 -11.00 -3.97 26.06
CA LEU A 232 -10.27 -3.32 27.16
C LEU A 232 -10.80 -1.91 27.41
N LEU A 233 -11.07 -1.15 26.35
CA LEU A 233 -11.66 0.19 26.48
C LEU A 233 -13.05 0.16 27.14
N ASP A 234 -13.90 -0.81 26.80
CA ASP A 234 -15.22 -0.97 27.43
C ASP A 234 -15.12 -1.17 28.95
N LYS A 235 -14.09 -1.90 29.42
CA LYS A 235 -13.87 -2.12 30.86
C LYS A 235 -13.40 -0.87 31.60
N ASP A 236 -12.64 0.00 30.93
CA ASP A 236 -12.15 1.25 31.53
C ASP A 236 -13.28 2.27 31.66
N HIS A 237 -14.31 2.20 30.80
CA HIS A 237 -15.52 3.06 30.88
C HIS A 237 -16.58 2.58 31.86
N SER A 238 -16.53 1.31 32.30
CA SER A 238 -17.50 0.74 33.25
C SER A 238 -17.10 0.97 34.73
N LYS A 239 -15.99 1.61 34.97
CA LYS A 239 -15.51 2.08 36.28
C LYS A 239 -15.72 3.59 36.46
#